data_bcb53b43696d527b51c2c50d890f47ab
#
_entry.id   bcb53b43696d527b51c2c50d890f47ab
#
_cell.length_a   1.000
_cell.length_b   1.000
_cell.length_c   1.000
_cell.angle_alpha   90.00
_cell.angle_beta   90.00
_cell.angle_gamma   90.00
#
_symmetry.space_group_name_H-M   'P 1'
#
loop_
_entity.id
_entity.type
_entity.pdbx_description
1 polymer ?
#
loop_
_entity_poly.entity_id
_entity_poly.type
_entity_poly.pdbx_seq_one_letter_code
_entity_poly.pdbx_strand_id
1 'polypeptide(L)'
;MTPVTIDRVSLRQVNLPPKVLRTDAIQSFVTQETILLTLHCSDGIAATGYAYTIGTGGSSVIALLKDHLVPRLIGRNPVLVEAIWKDLFFHTHATAVGAMTSLALACVDTALWDWRAQSQGLPLWQLLGGAQARVPLYTTEGGWLHLSPQALVDQTLEAQAQGFKGAKIKIGRPHVSEDVARLSAVRDAVGPGCDLMTDANQ
;
A
#
# COMPACT_ATOMS: atom_id res chain seq x y z
N MET A 1 -31.48 -19.50 -1.40
CA MET A 1 -30.42 -19.02 -2.31
C MET A 1 -29.17 -19.86 -2.09
N THR A 2 -28.56 -20.35 -3.15
CA THR A 2 -27.27 -21.06 -3.03
C THR A 2 -26.22 -20.05 -2.53
N PRO A 3 -25.39 -20.41 -1.53
CA PRO A 3 -24.33 -19.53 -1.07
C PRO A 3 -23.36 -19.21 -2.20
N VAL A 4 -22.90 -17.96 -2.27
CA VAL A 4 -21.84 -17.56 -3.21
C VAL A 4 -20.54 -18.27 -2.84
N THR A 5 -19.79 -18.72 -3.85
CA THR A 5 -18.50 -19.39 -3.68
C THR A 5 -17.41 -18.69 -4.47
N ILE A 6 -16.18 -18.81 -3.98
CA ILE A 6 -14.97 -18.44 -4.73
C ILE A 6 -14.65 -19.59 -5.68
N ASP A 7 -14.85 -19.40 -6.97
CA ASP A 7 -14.71 -20.47 -7.96
C ASP A 7 -13.28 -20.57 -8.50
N ARG A 8 -12.60 -19.42 -8.61
CA ARG A 8 -11.24 -19.35 -9.14
C ARG A 8 -10.52 -18.15 -8.53
N VAL A 9 -9.20 -18.27 -8.41
CA VAL A 9 -8.30 -17.18 -8.03
C VAL A 9 -7.26 -16.97 -9.13
N SER A 10 -7.08 -15.73 -9.55
CA SER A 10 -6.00 -15.33 -10.46
C SER A 10 -4.91 -14.59 -9.70
N LEU A 11 -3.66 -14.90 -9.99
CA LEU A 11 -2.49 -14.20 -9.46
C LEU A 11 -1.71 -13.57 -10.60
N ARG A 12 -1.28 -12.34 -10.43
CA ARG A 12 -0.44 -11.62 -11.39
C ARG A 12 0.60 -10.79 -10.65
N GLN A 13 1.85 -10.88 -11.07
CA GLN A 13 2.90 -9.97 -10.66
C GLN A 13 3.18 -8.96 -11.77
N VAL A 14 3.26 -7.70 -11.41
CA VAL A 14 3.61 -6.59 -12.31
C VAL A 14 4.76 -5.82 -11.71
N ASN A 15 5.85 -5.71 -12.45
CA ASN A 15 7.01 -4.92 -12.04
C ASN A 15 6.86 -3.50 -12.58
N LEU A 16 6.70 -2.54 -11.69
CA LEU A 16 6.52 -1.14 -12.02
C LEU A 16 7.81 -0.37 -11.74
N PRO A 17 8.55 0.06 -12.78
CA PRO A 17 9.66 0.97 -12.56
C PRO A 17 9.13 2.33 -12.09
N PRO A 18 9.66 2.91 -11.00
CA PRO A 18 9.25 4.23 -10.57
C PRO A 18 9.66 5.27 -11.63
N LYS A 19 8.75 6.21 -11.93
CA LYS A 19 9.01 7.31 -12.88
C LYS A 19 9.97 8.35 -12.31
N VAL A 20 10.03 8.46 -11.00
CA VAL A 20 10.87 9.40 -10.26
C VAL A 20 11.86 8.59 -9.42
N LEU A 21 13.12 9.01 -9.40
CA LEU A 21 14.11 8.41 -8.50
C LEU A 21 13.65 8.61 -7.06
N ARG A 22 13.58 7.53 -6.31
CA ARG A 22 13.15 7.48 -4.92
C ARG A 22 14.25 6.94 -4.07
N THR A 23 14.77 7.77 -3.15
CA THR A 23 15.84 7.38 -2.24
C THR A 23 15.49 7.73 -0.80
N ASP A 24 15.83 6.84 0.09
CA ASP A 24 15.83 7.08 1.54
C ASP A 24 17.23 6.83 2.11
N ALA A 25 17.36 6.73 3.44
CA ALA A 25 18.64 6.53 4.09
C ALA A 25 19.23 5.11 3.88
N ILE A 26 18.44 4.16 3.37
CA ILE A 26 18.82 2.75 3.26
C ILE A 26 19.06 2.36 1.81
N GLN A 27 18.17 2.80 0.88
CA GLN A 27 18.16 2.29 -0.49
C GLN A 27 17.62 3.28 -1.51
N SER A 28 17.86 2.96 -2.78
CA SER A 28 17.18 3.54 -3.92
C SER A 28 16.13 2.56 -4.44
N PHE A 29 14.90 3.03 -4.65
CA PHE A 29 13.83 2.21 -5.18
C PHE A 29 13.93 2.14 -6.70
N VAL A 30 14.34 0.99 -7.20
CA VAL A 30 14.54 0.77 -8.65
C VAL A 30 13.38 0.08 -9.32
N THR A 31 12.55 -0.64 -8.55
CA THR A 31 11.36 -1.32 -9.04
C THR A 31 10.36 -1.54 -7.91
N GLN A 32 9.10 -1.56 -8.25
CA GLN A 32 8.02 -1.97 -7.35
C GLN A 32 7.37 -3.23 -7.94
N GLU A 33 7.50 -4.34 -7.23
CA GLU A 33 6.84 -5.61 -7.55
C GLU A 33 5.43 -5.57 -6.96
N THR A 34 4.43 -5.39 -7.79
CA THR A 34 3.02 -5.38 -7.38
C THR A 34 2.40 -6.73 -7.64
N ILE A 35 1.88 -7.35 -6.60
CA ILE A 35 1.19 -8.63 -6.65
C ILE A 35 -0.31 -8.35 -6.62
N LEU A 36 -1.04 -8.79 -7.63
CA LEU A 36 -2.48 -8.70 -7.75
C LEU A 36 -3.08 -10.08 -7.55
N LEU A 37 -4.08 -10.17 -6.67
CA LEU A 37 -4.91 -11.34 -6.47
C LEU A 37 -6.34 -10.98 -6.83
N THR A 38 -6.98 -11.73 -7.73
CA THR A 38 -8.39 -11.54 -8.08
C THR A 38 -9.18 -12.80 -7.75
N LEU A 39 -10.19 -12.63 -6.90
CA LEU A 39 -11.21 -13.65 -6.61
C LEU A 39 -12.28 -13.58 -7.71
N HIS A 40 -12.61 -14.71 -8.30
CA HIS A 40 -13.73 -14.85 -9.23
C HIS A 40 -14.80 -15.68 -8.53
N CYS A 41 -15.94 -15.07 -8.28
CA CYS A 41 -17.01 -15.69 -7.49
C CYS A 41 -18.19 -16.14 -8.36
N SER A 42 -18.98 -17.08 -7.86
CA SER A 42 -20.11 -17.71 -8.56
C SER A 42 -21.25 -16.73 -8.88
N ASP A 43 -21.26 -15.56 -8.25
CA ASP A 43 -22.20 -14.45 -8.54
C ASP A 43 -21.73 -13.53 -9.70
N GLY A 44 -20.57 -13.86 -10.30
CA GLY A 44 -19.96 -13.09 -11.40
C GLY A 44 -19.09 -11.93 -10.96
N ILE A 45 -18.99 -11.63 -9.67
CA ILE A 45 -18.10 -10.57 -9.15
C ILE A 45 -16.64 -11.03 -9.26
N ALA A 46 -15.79 -10.12 -9.75
CA ALA A 46 -14.34 -10.25 -9.76
C ALA A 46 -13.73 -9.20 -8.82
N ALA A 47 -13.29 -9.62 -7.66
CA ALA A 47 -12.79 -8.73 -6.60
C ALA A 47 -11.27 -8.85 -6.47
N THR A 48 -10.59 -7.72 -6.28
CA THR A 48 -9.13 -7.65 -6.34
C THR A 48 -8.53 -7.10 -5.06
N GLY A 49 -7.53 -7.81 -4.55
CA GLY A 49 -6.61 -7.33 -3.54
C GLY A 49 -5.19 -7.26 -4.07
N TYR A 50 -4.32 -6.54 -3.38
CA TYR A 50 -2.94 -6.41 -3.79
C TYR A 50 -1.98 -6.28 -2.61
N ALA A 51 -0.73 -6.59 -2.88
CA ALA A 51 0.42 -6.26 -2.05
C ALA A 51 1.56 -5.79 -2.94
N TYR A 52 2.60 -5.21 -2.35
CA TYR A 52 3.79 -4.86 -3.12
C TYR A 52 5.05 -5.07 -2.29
N THR A 53 6.15 -5.28 -3.00
CA THR A 53 7.50 -5.26 -2.45
C THR A 53 8.36 -4.29 -3.26
N ILE A 54 9.53 -3.95 -2.73
CA ILE A 54 10.42 -2.99 -3.35
C ILE A 54 11.66 -3.73 -3.87
N GLY A 55 11.49 -4.36 -5.03
CA GLY A 55 12.55 -5.06 -5.76
C GLY A 55 13.02 -6.39 -5.16
N THR A 56 12.43 -6.84 -4.05
CA THR A 56 12.79 -8.10 -3.40
C THR A 56 11.60 -8.71 -2.68
N GLY A 57 11.36 -9.99 -2.91
CA GLY A 57 10.38 -10.77 -2.15
C GLY A 57 9.02 -10.96 -2.83
N GLY A 58 8.74 -10.31 -3.95
CA GLY A 58 7.49 -10.48 -4.68
C GLY A 58 7.23 -11.94 -5.09
N SER A 59 8.26 -12.63 -5.58
CA SER A 59 8.17 -14.06 -5.91
C SER A 59 7.86 -14.95 -4.71
N SER A 60 8.36 -14.61 -3.52
CA SER A 60 8.05 -15.34 -2.28
C SER A 60 6.60 -15.15 -1.86
N VAL A 61 6.06 -13.91 -1.99
CA VAL A 61 4.64 -13.64 -1.74
C VAL A 61 3.75 -14.40 -2.71
N ILE A 62 4.09 -14.41 -4.00
CA ILE A 62 3.37 -15.16 -5.04
C ILE A 62 3.38 -16.67 -4.73
N ALA A 63 4.52 -17.23 -4.37
CA ALA A 63 4.63 -18.65 -4.03
C ALA A 63 3.75 -19.00 -2.81
N LEU A 64 3.80 -18.19 -1.76
CA LEU A 64 2.97 -18.39 -0.57
C LEU A 64 1.47 -18.32 -0.91
N LEU A 65 1.06 -17.32 -1.72
CA LEU A 65 -0.32 -17.23 -2.19
C LEU A 65 -0.72 -18.46 -2.98
N LYS A 66 0.06 -18.80 -4.02
CA LYS A 66 -0.27 -19.88 -4.96
C LYS A 66 -0.33 -21.25 -4.30
N ASP A 67 0.69 -21.56 -3.51
CA ASP A 67 0.90 -22.93 -3.04
C ASP A 67 0.20 -23.23 -1.71
N HIS A 68 -0.08 -22.19 -0.90
CA HIS A 68 -0.60 -22.38 0.46
C HIS A 68 -1.93 -21.69 0.73
N LEU A 69 -2.19 -20.48 0.22
CA LEU A 69 -3.41 -19.74 0.56
C LEU A 69 -4.53 -19.96 -0.46
N VAL A 70 -4.24 -19.87 -1.75
CA VAL A 70 -5.25 -20.03 -2.82
C VAL A 70 -5.99 -21.37 -2.75
N PRO A 71 -5.35 -22.53 -2.53
CA PRO A 71 -6.06 -23.80 -2.42
C PRO A 71 -7.11 -23.84 -1.30
N ARG A 72 -6.94 -23.00 -0.26
CA ARG A 72 -7.88 -22.91 0.86
C ARG A 72 -9.02 -21.92 0.63
N LEU A 73 -8.99 -21.15 -0.44
CA LEU A 73 -10.03 -20.19 -0.80
C LEU A 73 -11.10 -20.79 -1.70
N ILE A 74 -10.73 -21.75 -2.56
CA ILE A 74 -11.66 -22.32 -3.53
C ILE A 74 -12.83 -23.02 -2.82
N GLY A 75 -14.05 -22.71 -3.30
CA GLY A 75 -15.29 -23.20 -2.73
C GLY A 75 -15.75 -22.49 -1.44
N ARG A 76 -14.93 -21.58 -0.88
CA ARG A 76 -15.32 -20.82 0.31
C ARG A 76 -16.35 -19.74 -0.03
N ASN A 77 -17.20 -19.45 0.93
CA ASN A 77 -18.11 -18.32 0.84
C ASN A 77 -17.38 -17.00 1.18
N PRO A 78 -17.23 -16.04 0.25
CA PRO A 78 -16.50 -14.80 0.47
C PRO A 78 -17.16 -13.86 1.51
N VAL A 79 -18.40 -14.08 1.87
CA VAL A 79 -19.08 -13.34 2.97
C VAL A 79 -18.36 -13.54 4.31
N LEU A 80 -17.75 -14.71 4.51
CA LEU A 80 -17.14 -15.11 5.78
C LEU A 80 -15.69 -14.61 5.91
N VAL A 81 -15.47 -13.31 5.75
CA VAL A 81 -14.15 -12.66 5.74
C VAL A 81 -13.33 -13.06 6.97
N GLU A 82 -13.87 -12.87 8.17
CA GLU A 82 -13.19 -13.16 9.43
C GLU A 82 -12.84 -14.65 9.59
N ALA A 83 -13.75 -15.54 9.18
CA ALA A 83 -13.50 -16.97 9.25
C ALA A 83 -12.41 -17.43 8.28
N ILE A 84 -12.37 -16.84 7.09
CA ILE A 84 -11.33 -17.10 6.09
C ILE A 84 -10.00 -16.55 6.60
N TRP A 85 -9.97 -15.30 7.06
CA TRP A 85 -8.75 -14.69 7.61
C TRP A 85 -8.16 -15.52 8.75
N LYS A 86 -8.98 -15.89 9.71
CA LYS A 86 -8.58 -16.71 10.86
C LYS A 86 -8.00 -18.07 10.42
N ASP A 87 -8.67 -18.75 9.49
CA ASP A 87 -8.20 -20.04 8.96
C ASP A 87 -6.83 -19.90 8.29
N LEU A 88 -6.67 -18.90 7.42
CA LEU A 88 -5.40 -18.66 6.73
C LEU A 88 -4.28 -18.24 7.68
N PHE A 89 -4.58 -17.39 8.68
CA PHE A 89 -3.63 -16.98 9.70
C PHE A 89 -3.09 -18.18 10.48
N PHE A 90 -3.96 -19.06 10.97
CA PHE A 90 -3.52 -20.25 11.69
C PHE A 90 -2.86 -21.28 10.79
N HIS A 91 -3.27 -21.40 9.53
CA HIS A 91 -2.59 -22.23 8.56
C HIS A 91 -1.14 -21.83 8.32
N THR A 92 -0.86 -20.53 8.36
CA THR A 92 0.48 -19.98 8.18
C THR A 92 1.21 -19.67 9.49
N HIS A 93 0.76 -20.21 10.62
CA HIS A 93 1.27 -19.83 11.95
C HIS A 93 2.78 -19.98 12.11
N ALA A 94 3.41 -20.93 11.42
CA ALA A 94 4.86 -21.13 11.45
C ALA A 94 5.65 -19.96 10.84
N THR A 95 5.01 -19.13 9.99
CA THR A 95 5.59 -17.97 9.32
C THR A 95 4.75 -16.70 9.53
N ALA A 96 3.78 -16.74 10.44
CA ALA A 96 2.67 -15.79 10.52
C ALA A 96 3.06 -14.33 10.77
N VAL A 97 4.13 -14.07 11.49
CA VAL A 97 4.57 -12.69 11.83
C VAL A 97 5.63 -12.13 10.88
N GLY A 98 5.94 -12.84 9.80
CA GLY A 98 6.89 -12.38 8.78
C GLY A 98 6.23 -11.44 7.76
N ALA A 99 6.99 -10.49 7.21
CA ALA A 99 6.51 -9.55 6.21
C ALA A 99 5.87 -10.25 5.00
N MET A 100 6.47 -11.33 4.49
CA MET A 100 5.96 -12.07 3.34
C MET A 100 4.57 -12.66 3.60
N THR A 101 4.37 -13.24 4.79
CA THR A 101 3.08 -13.81 5.19
C THR A 101 2.02 -12.72 5.36
N SER A 102 2.36 -11.61 6.00
CA SER A 102 1.46 -10.48 6.19
C SER A 102 1.03 -9.86 4.85
N LEU A 103 1.95 -9.71 3.90
CA LEU A 103 1.64 -9.21 2.54
C LEU A 103 0.71 -10.17 1.79
N ALA A 104 0.94 -11.48 1.88
CA ALA A 104 0.08 -12.47 1.24
C ALA A 104 -1.33 -12.49 1.85
N LEU A 105 -1.44 -12.45 3.17
CA LEU A 105 -2.73 -12.36 3.87
C LEU A 105 -3.48 -11.07 3.52
N ALA A 106 -2.78 -9.92 3.46
CA ALA A 106 -3.35 -8.64 3.07
C ALA A 106 -3.94 -8.66 1.65
N CYS A 107 -3.28 -9.34 0.70
CA CYS A 107 -3.83 -9.54 -0.65
C CYS A 107 -5.21 -10.20 -0.61
N VAL A 108 -5.33 -11.28 0.18
CA VAL A 108 -6.59 -12.04 0.29
C VAL A 108 -7.64 -11.22 1.01
N ASP A 109 -7.29 -10.63 2.15
CA ASP A 109 -8.22 -9.86 2.98
C ASP A 109 -8.80 -8.67 2.20
N THR A 110 -7.95 -7.91 1.52
CA THR A 110 -8.39 -6.80 0.67
C THR A 110 -9.34 -7.26 -0.43
N ALA A 111 -9.06 -8.40 -1.09
CA ALA A 111 -9.95 -8.93 -2.12
C ALA A 111 -11.31 -9.38 -1.57
N LEU A 112 -11.36 -9.95 -0.37
CA LEU A 112 -12.61 -10.33 0.29
C LEU A 112 -13.46 -9.10 0.65
N TRP A 113 -12.83 -8.03 1.16
CA TRP A 113 -13.50 -6.78 1.45
C TRP A 113 -13.95 -6.05 0.18
N ASP A 114 -13.16 -6.11 -0.89
CA ASP A 114 -13.55 -5.58 -2.20
C ASP A 114 -14.77 -6.31 -2.77
N TRP A 115 -14.79 -7.66 -2.69
CA TRP A 115 -15.97 -8.44 -3.06
C TRP A 115 -17.20 -7.99 -2.25
N ARG A 116 -17.04 -7.84 -0.95
CA ARG A 116 -18.14 -7.45 -0.05
C ARG A 116 -18.70 -6.06 -0.39
N ALA A 117 -17.83 -5.12 -0.73
CA ALA A 117 -18.25 -3.79 -1.15
C ALA A 117 -18.99 -3.82 -2.48
N GLN A 118 -18.46 -4.53 -3.48
CA GLN A 118 -19.08 -4.70 -4.79
C GLN A 118 -20.43 -5.41 -4.69
N SER A 119 -20.55 -6.47 -3.90
CA SER A 119 -21.81 -7.23 -3.70
C SER A 119 -22.93 -6.38 -3.12
N GLN A 120 -22.62 -5.29 -2.45
CA GLN A 120 -23.58 -4.34 -1.89
C GLN A 120 -23.73 -3.06 -2.73
N GLY A 121 -22.98 -2.93 -3.83
CA GLY A 121 -22.98 -1.73 -4.66
C GLY A 121 -22.45 -0.48 -3.94
N LEU A 122 -21.61 -0.65 -2.91
CA LEU A 122 -21.08 0.44 -2.09
C LEU A 122 -19.56 0.53 -2.26
N PRO A 123 -18.98 1.73 -2.25
CA PRO A 123 -17.56 1.86 -2.06
C PRO A 123 -17.15 1.41 -0.64
N LEU A 124 -15.95 0.83 -0.51
CA LEU A 124 -15.50 0.21 0.75
C LEU A 124 -15.59 1.17 1.96
N TRP A 125 -15.25 2.45 1.79
CA TRP A 125 -15.31 3.42 2.87
C TRP A 125 -16.73 3.63 3.43
N GLN A 126 -17.77 3.55 2.59
CA GLN A 126 -19.16 3.62 3.04
C GLN A 126 -19.60 2.32 3.72
N LEU A 127 -19.21 1.17 3.16
CA LEU A 127 -19.47 -0.12 3.78
C LEU A 127 -18.89 -0.20 5.21
N LEU A 128 -17.75 0.42 5.45
CA LEU A 128 -17.07 0.46 6.74
C LEU A 128 -17.56 1.57 7.68
N GLY A 129 -18.67 2.23 7.35
CA GLY A 129 -19.32 3.21 8.22
C GLY A 129 -19.18 4.67 7.78
N GLY A 130 -18.33 4.99 6.81
CA GLY A 130 -18.34 6.26 6.11
C GLY A 130 -18.16 7.53 6.92
N ALA A 131 -17.26 7.53 7.92
CA ALA A 131 -17.10 8.66 8.83
C ALA A 131 -16.72 9.98 8.13
N GLN A 132 -15.95 9.91 7.04
CA GLN A 132 -15.51 11.08 6.28
C GLN A 132 -15.53 10.78 4.79
N ALA A 133 -16.21 11.63 4.00
CA ALA A 133 -16.22 11.53 2.54
C ALA A 133 -14.98 12.18 1.89
N ARG A 134 -14.26 13.03 2.62
CA ARG A 134 -13.04 13.71 2.16
C ARG A 134 -11.98 13.67 3.24
N VAL A 135 -10.75 13.39 2.83
CA VAL A 135 -9.57 13.34 3.70
C VAL A 135 -8.55 14.33 3.14
N PRO A 136 -7.95 15.21 3.97
CA PRO A 136 -6.84 16.06 3.53
C PRO A 136 -5.65 15.19 3.11
N LEU A 137 -5.00 15.57 2.02
CA LEU A 137 -3.86 14.84 1.47
C LEU A 137 -2.56 15.62 1.69
N TYR A 138 -1.49 14.89 1.93
CA TYR A 138 -0.13 15.36 1.80
C TYR A 138 0.61 14.58 0.72
N THR A 139 1.65 15.15 0.15
CA THR A 139 2.50 14.46 -0.81
C THR A 139 3.70 13.80 -0.15
N THR A 140 4.13 12.67 -0.69
CA THR A 140 5.42 12.03 -0.39
C THR A 140 6.41 12.18 -1.54
N GLU A 141 5.92 12.57 -2.72
CA GLU A 141 6.80 12.89 -3.85
C GLU A 141 7.44 14.26 -3.65
N GLY A 142 8.65 14.43 -4.14
CA GLY A 142 9.41 15.66 -3.91
C GLY A 142 10.15 15.74 -2.58
N GLY A 143 9.96 14.76 -1.68
CA GLY A 143 10.61 14.72 -0.37
C GLY A 143 11.85 13.82 -0.28
N TRP A 144 12.39 13.33 -1.39
CA TRP A 144 13.41 12.29 -1.39
C TRP A 144 14.78 12.77 -0.91
N LEU A 145 15.55 11.84 -0.29
CA LEU A 145 16.79 12.18 0.41
C LEU A 145 17.88 12.73 -0.51
N HIS A 146 17.96 12.28 -1.76
CA HIS A 146 18.97 12.72 -2.73
C HIS A 146 18.76 14.15 -3.24
N LEU A 147 17.57 14.72 -3.08
CA LEU A 147 17.24 16.05 -3.59
C LEU A 147 18.01 17.15 -2.87
N SER A 148 18.41 18.17 -3.64
CA SER A 148 18.99 19.38 -3.08
C SER A 148 17.96 20.18 -2.28
N PRO A 149 18.37 21.06 -1.35
CA PRO A 149 17.43 21.94 -0.64
C PRO A 149 16.53 22.74 -1.58
N GLN A 150 17.07 23.27 -2.67
CA GLN A 150 16.28 24.03 -3.66
C GLN A 150 15.23 23.15 -4.34
N ALA A 151 15.60 21.95 -4.78
CA ALA A 151 14.65 21.02 -5.40
C ALA A 151 13.52 20.59 -4.44
N LEU A 152 13.82 20.42 -3.14
CA LEU A 152 12.82 20.18 -2.12
C LEU A 152 11.84 21.36 -1.98
N VAL A 153 12.35 22.58 -1.96
CA VAL A 153 11.55 23.81 -1.89
C VAL A 153 10.62 23.88 -3.10
N ASP A 154 11.19 23.77 -4.31
CA ASP A 154 10.43 23.91 -5.57
C ASP A 154 9.30 22.88 -5.65
N GLN A 155 9.59 21.61 -5.35
CA GLN A 155 8.60 20.52 -5.43
C GLN A 155 7.54 20.64 -4.32
N THR A 156 7.90 21.15 -3.14
CA THR A 156 6.92 21.36 -2.07
C THR A 156 6.00 22.53 -2.39
N LEU A 157 6.52 23.61 -2.96
CA LEU A 157 5.71 24.74 -3.44
C LEU A 157 4.77 24.33 -4.57
N GLU A 158 5.24 23.51 -5.50
CA GLU A 158 4.40 22.95 -6.56
C GLU A 158 3.26 22.10 -5.98
N ALA A 159 3.55 21.22 -5.02
CA ALA A 159 2.54 20.42 -4.34
C ALA A 159 1.51 21.31 -3.60
N GLN A 160 1.95 22.36 -2.92
CA GLN A 160 1.08 23.33 -2.28
C GLN A 160 0.16 24.04 -3.29
N ALA A 161 0.70 24.44 -4.46
CA ALA A 161 -0.08 25.02 -5.55
C ALA A 161 -1.11 24.05 -6.13
N GLN A 162 -0.85 22.74 -6.11
CA GLN A 162 -1.79 21.68 -6.48
C GLN A 162 -2.85 21.39 -5.41
N GLY A 163 -2.78 22.05 -4.24
CA GLY A 163 -3.77 21.95 -3.17
C GLY A 163 -3.45 20.93 -2.07
N PHE A 164 -2.27 20.29 -2.09
CA PHE A 164 -1.82 19.48 -0.97
C PHE A 164 -1.64 20.34 0.28
N LYS A 165 -2.06 19.82 1.43
CA LYS A 165 -1.98 20.54 2.71
C LYS A 165 -0.67 20.29 3.44
N GLY A 166 0.12 19.34 3.00
CA GLY A 166 1.41 19.03 3.58
C GLY A 166 2.32 18.24 2.65
N ALA A 167 3.57 18.09 3.07
CA ALA A 167 4.59 17.30 2.40
C ALA A 167 5.38 16.49 3.42
N LYS A 168 5.76 15.26 3.04
CA LYS A 168 6.65 14.40 3.82
C LYS A 168 8.04 14.41 3.21
N ILE A 169 9.05 14.76 4.02
CA ILE A 169 10.44 14.90 3.61
C ILE A 169 11.27 13.80 4.28
N LYS A 170 12.05 13.10 3.48
CA LYS A 170 13.00 12.10 3.97
C LYS A 170 14.17 12.78 4.68
N ILE A 171 14.49 12.27 5.88
CA ILE A 171 15.66 12.62 6.68
C ILE A 171 16.57 11.41 6.83
N GLY A 172 17.79 11.61 7.31
CA GLY A 172 18.82 10.58 7.49
C GLY A 172 20.11 10.86 6.71
N ARG A 173 20.41 12.16 6.55
CA ARG A 173 21.74 12.59 6.08
C ARG A 173 22.82 12.23 7.10
N PRO A 174 24.10 12.11 6.70
CA PRO A 174 25.20 11.79 7.63
C PRO A 174 25.28 12.72 8.83
N HIS A 175 24.94 14.01 8.65
CA HIS A 175 24.93 15.00 9.72
C HIS A 175 23.51 15.59 9.93
N VAL A 176 23.06 15.64 11.17
CA VAL A 176 21.76 16.20 11.54
C VAL A 176 21.59 17.64 11.05
N SER A 177 22.68 18.44 11.06
CA SER A 177 22.64 19.81 10.56
C SER A 177 22.25 19.93 9.10
N GLU A 178 22.52 18.94 8.26
CA GLU A 178 22.10 18.91 6.86
C GLU A 178 20.58 18.74 6.76
N ASP A 179 19.99 17.84 7.55
CA ASP A 179 18.54 17.66 7.57
C ASP A 179 17.84 18.88 8.15
N VAL A 180 18.39 19.50 9.21
CA VAL A 180 17.87 20.76 9.76
C VAL A 180 17.88 21.84 8.70
N ALA A 181 18.97 22.04 7.98
CA ALA A 181 19.06 23.06 6.92
C ALA A 181 18.03 22.83 5.79
N ARG A 182 17.89 21.56 5.36
CA ARG A 182 16.90 21.17 4.33
C ARG A 182 15.46 21.46 4.76
N LEU A 183 15.10 21.08 5.99
CA LEU A 183 13.77 21.28 6.55
C LEU A 183 13.48 22.77 6.78
N SER A 184 14.47 23.55 7.28
CA SER A 184 14.33 25.00 7.48
C SER A 184 14.07 25.71 6.14
N ALA A 185 14.84 25.38 5.10
CA ALA A 185 14.65 25.96 3.77
C ALA A 185 13.23 25.71 3.23
N VAL A 186 12.71 24.50 3.40
CA VAL A 186 11.33 24.20 2.99
C VAL A 186 10.33 24.97 3.85
N ARG A 187 10.50 24.99 5.18
CA ARG A 187 9.58 25.69 6.10
C ARG A 187 9.53 27.18 5.80
N ASP A 188 10.67 27.82 5.56
CA ASP A 188 10.76 29.24 5.24
C ASP A 188 10.02 29.57 3.93
N ALA A 189 10.08 28.67 2.95
CA ALA A 189 9.43 28.85 1.67
C ALA A 189 7.90 28.65 1.70
N VAL A 190 7.42 27.60 2.38
CA VAL A 190 5.99 27.23 2.37
C VAL A 190 5.18 27.90 3.49
N GLY A 191 5.84 28.51 4.46
CA GLY A 191 5.21 29.17 5.59
C GLY A 191 4.59 28.22 6.62
N PRO A 192 3.98 28.75 7.69
CA PRO A 192 3.46 27.96 8.82
C PRO A 192 2.20 27.18 8.48
N GLY A 193 1.49 27.50 7.42
CA GLY A 193 0.22 26.88 7.06
C GLY A 193 0.33 25.56 6.30
N CYS A 194 1.55 25.12 5.96
CA CYS A 194 1.81 23.83 5.32
C CYS A 194 2.32 22.82 6.35
N ASP A 195 1.71 21.64 6.42
CA ASP A 195 2.15 20.58 7.31
C ASP A 195 3.43 19.93 6.75
N LEU A 196 4.51 19.99 7.52
CA LEU A 196 5.76 19.29 7.19
C LEU A 196 5.90 18.06 8.08
N MET A 197 6.00 16.91 7.44
CA MET A 197 6.25 15.64 8.08
C MET A 197 7.65 15.15 7.73
N THR A 198 8.27 14.42 8.62
CA THR A 198 9.58 13.80 8.38
C THR A 198 9.48 12.29 8.45
N ASP A 199 10.34 11.61 7.69
CA ASP A 199 10.39 10.16 7.64
C ASP A 199 11.86 9.72 7.58
N ALA A 200 12.34 9.10 8.67
CA ALA A 200 13.69 8.57 8.78
C ALA A 200 13.81 7.15 8.21
N ASN A 201 12.68 6.54 7.85
CA ASN A 201 12.56 5.10 7.57
C ASN A 201 12.96 4.22 8.78
N GLN A 202 13.63 3.11 8.53
CA GLN A 202 13.97 2.11 9.55
C GLN A 202 15.28 2.42 10.26
#